data_c65ab8847ac564ba2cae8a788350b890
#
_entry.id   c65ab8847ac564ba2cae8a788350b890
#
_cell.length_a   1.000
_cell.length_b   1.000
_cell.length_c   1.000
_cell.angle_alpha   90.00
_cell.angle_beta   90.00
_cell.angle_gamma   90.00
#
_symmetry.space_group_name_H-M   'P 1'
#
loop_
_entity.id
_entity.type
_entity.pdbx_description
1 polymer ?
#
loop_
_entity_poly.entity_id
_entity_poly.type
_entity_poly.pdbx_seq_one_letter_code
_entity_poly.pdbx_strand_id
1 'polypeptide(L)'
;MGLFSGTRPDNLGVRDGRLAPPKRTPNNVNSQADMNADAEHYIEPLRYSGDARRAWAALRQVIDGMPRVKVIASDANYLYAEFTSKLMGFVDDTEFYLDEKAGVIEVRSASRLGRGDRGVNRERIEFIRAKLAQGKF
;
A
#
# COMPACT_ATOMS: atom_id res chain seq x y z
N MET A 1 2.31 -5.08 21.75
CA MET A 1 2.09 -3.80 21.05
C MET A 1 3.22 -2.84 21.36
N GLY A 2 3.78 -2.21 20.34
CA GLY A 2 4.81 -1.20 20.53
C GLY A 2 4.25 0.12 21.02
N LEU A 3 5.09 0.90 21.70
CA LEU A 3 4.73 2.23 22.21
C LEU A 3 4.21 3.15 21.09
N PHE A 4 4.76 3.03 19.88
CA PHE A 4 4.43 3.85 18.73
C PHE A 4 3.58 3.12 17.69
N SER A 5 2.86 2.07 18.09
CA SER A 5 2.03 1.32 17.12
C SER A 5 0.79 2.09 16.67
N GLY A 6 0.27 2.99 17.51
CA GLY A 6 -0.94 3.75 17.20
C GLY A 6 -2.18 2.90 17.17
N THR A 7 -3.26 3.47 16.64
CA THR A 7 -4.55 2.81 16.52
C THR A 7 -4.85 2.51 15.05
N ARG A 8 -5.33 1.29 14.78
CA ARG A 8 -5.72 0.93 13.41
C ARG A 8 -6.82 1.87 12.92
N PRO A 9 -6.67 2.46 11.72
CA PRO A 9 -7.67 3.37 11.19
C PRO A 9 -9.02 2.68 10.97
N ASP A 10 -10.09 3.46 11.03
CA ASP A 10 -11.45 2.96 10.80
C ASP A 10 -11.96 3.23 9.38
N ASN A 11 -11.14 3.85 8.53
CA ASN A 11 -11.50 4.18 7.16
C ASN A 11 -10.82 3.28 6.11
N LEU A 12 -10.37 2.10 6.53
CA LEU A 12 -9.76 1.12 5.63
C LEU A 12 -10.80 0.50 4.70
N GLY A 13 -10.34 -0.07 3.60
CA GLY A 13 -11.20 -0.76 2.64
C GLY A 13 -11.54 0.08 1.43
N VAL A 14 -12.33 -0.51 0.54
CA VAL A 14 -12.72 0.10 -0.73
C VAL A 14 -14.19 0.48 -0.66
N ARG A 15 -14.51 1.72 -1.05
CA ARG A 15 -15.87 2.22 -1.16
C ARG A 15 -16.03 2.87 -2.53
N ASP A 16 -16.98 2.37 -3.33
CA ASP A 16 -17.23 2.88 -4.67
C ASP A 16 -15.97 2.86 -5.55
N GLY A 17 -15.19 1.77 -5.47
CA GLY A 17 -13.96 1.62 -6.24
C GLY A 17 -12.80 2.47 -5.76
N ARG A 18 -12.86 3.02 -4.56
CA ARG A 18 -11.82 3.91 -4.07
C ARG A 18 -11.37 3.54 -2.66
N LEU A 19 -10.06 3.60 -2.47
CA LEU A 19 -9.45 3.61 -1.14
C LEU A 19 -9.70 4.97 -0.48
N ALA A 20 -9.47 5.06 0.83
CA ALA A 20 -9.61 6.34 1.53
C ALA A 20 -8.67 7.39 0.93
N PRO A 21 -9.08 8.67 0.91
CA PRO A 21 -8.24 9.72 0.35
C PRO A 21 -6.96 9.95 1.15
N PRO A 22 -5.95 10.63 0.58
CA PRO A 22 -4.73 10.94 1.30
C PRO A 22 -4.99 11.77 2.55
N LYS A 23 -4.16 11.56 3.58
CA LYS A 23 -4.10 12.48 4.71
C LYS A 23 -3.32 13.72 4.29
N ARG A 24 -3.52 14.83 4.99
CA ARG A 24 -2.83 16.09 4.67
C ARG A 24 -1.33 16.04 4.97
N THR A 25 -0.92 15.22 5.91
CA THR A 25 0.50 15.09 6.29
C THR A 25 1.29 14.38 5.19
N PRO A 26 2.62 14.64 5.06
CA PRO A 26 3.41 14.06 3.97
C PRO A 26 3.70 12.56 4.11
N ASN A 27 3.31 11.94 5.21
CA ASN A 27 3.67 10.55 5.53
C ASN A 27 2.71 9.53 4.95
N ASN A 28 2.21 9.77 3.75
CA ASN A 28 1.36 8.79 3.06
C ASN A 28 1.42 8.98 1.54
N VAL A 29 1.16 7.90 0.82
CA VAL A 29 1.06 7.90 -0.64
C VAL A 29 -0.22 7.18 -1.06
N ASN A 30 -0.74 7.55 -2.22
CA ASN A 30 -2.03 7.06 -2.70
C ASN A 30 -2.08 7.15 -4.23
N SER A 31 -2.33 6.02 -4.89
CA SER A 31 -2.38 6.00 -6.35
C SER A 31 -3.64 6.64 -6.91
N GLN A 32 -4.65 6.86 -6.08
CA GLN A 32 -5.89 7.52 -6.47
C GLN A 32 -5.90 9.01 -6.09
N ALA A 33 -4.79 9.55 -5.60
CA ALA A 33 -4.62 10.98 -5.43
C ALA A 33 -4.54 11.66 -6.79
N ASP A 34 -4.87 12.95 -6.85
CA ASP A 34 -4.78 13.71 -8.11
C ASP A 34 -3.31 13.95 -8.45
N MET A 35 -2.87 13.41 -9.57
CA MET A 35 -1.48 13.49 -10.01
C MET A 35 -1.01 14.93 -10.19
N ASN A 36 -1.89 15.84 -10.60
CA ASN A 36 -1.55 17.23 -10.85
C ASN A 36 -1.76 18.11 -9.62
N ALA A 37 -2.89 17.95 -8.94
CA ALA A 37 -3.25 18.80 -7.80
C ALA A 37 -2.59 18.34 -6.50
N ASP A 38 -2.21 17.07 -6.39
CA ASP A 38 -1.64 16.49 -5.18
C ASP A 38 -0.45 15.59 -5.48
N ALA A 39 0.54 16.15 -6.15
CA ALA A 39 1.74 15.40 -6.53
C ALA A 39 2.50 14.86 -5.32
N GLU A 40 2.38 15.51 -4.17
CA GLU A 40 3.04 15.08 -2.94
C GLU A 40 2.61 13.69 -2.50
N HIS A 41 1.32 13.39 -2.60
CA HIS A 41 0.77 12.11 -2.18
C HIS A 41 0.62 11.11 -3.32
N TYR A 42 0.64 11.58 -4.56
CA TYR A 42 0.43 10.70 -5.70
C TYR A 42 1.58 9.72 -5.87
N ILE A 43 1.22 8.48 -6.15
CA ILE A 43 2.16 7.44 -6.59
C ILE A 43 1.48 6.66 -7.72
N GLU A 44 2.26 6.21 -8.70
CA GLU A 44 1.71 5.37 -9.76
C GLU A 44 1.09 4.10 -9.18
N PRO A 45 -0.07 3.66 -9.66
CA PRO A 45 -0.57 2.34 -9.29
C PRO A 45 0.40 1.25 -9.79
N LEU A 46 0.27 0.06 -9.24
CA LEU A 46 1.03 -1.09 -9.72
C LEU A 46 0.35 -1.61 -10.99
N ARG A 47 1.06 -1.53 -12.11
CA ARG A 47 0.55 -2.01 -13.39
C ARG A 47 0.99 -3.44 -13.60
N TYR A 48 0.14 -4.22 -14.22
CA TYR A 48 0.47 -5.59 -14.59
C TYR A 48 0.05 -5.84 -16.04
N SER A 49 0.64 -6.85 -16.66
CA SER A 49 0.22 -7.33 -17.96
C SER A 49 -0.21 -8.79 -17.82
N GLY A 50 -1.15 -9.21 -18.66
CA GLY A 50 -1.65 -10.58 -18.63
C GLY A 50 -2.69 -10.82 -17.54
N ASP A 51 -2.61 -11.97 -16.91
CA ASP A 51 -3.65 -12.47 -16.01
C ASP A 51 -3.66 -11.71 -14.68
N ALA A 52 -4.80 -11.09 -14.35
CA ALA A 52 -5.01 -10.37 -13.12
C ALA A 52 -4.84 -11.27 -11.89
N ARG A 53 -5.31 -12.51 -11.95
CA ARG A 53 -5.19 -13.44 -10.83
C ARG A 53 -3.73 -13.79 -10.54
N ARG A 54 -2.93 -13.95 -11.56
CA ARG A 54 -1.49 -14.20 -11.39
C ARG A 54 -0.80 -12.99 -10.80
N ALA A 55 -1.13 -11.79 -11.27
CA ALA A 55 -0.57 -10.56 -10.73
C ALA A 55 -0.92 -10.39 -9.26
N TRP A 56 -2.16 -10.68 -8.90
CA TRP A 56 -2.61 -10.58 -7.52
C TRP A 56 -1.89 -11.58 -6.61
N ALA A 57 -1.74 -12.83 -7.06
CA ALA A 57 -1.00 -13.84 -6.32
C ALA A 57 0.49 -13.46 -6.16
N ALA A 58 1.06 -12.87 -7.20
CA ALA A 58 2.45 -12.41 -7.16
C ALA A 58 2.65 -11.30 -6.13
N LEU A 59 1.70 -10.36 -6.06
CA LEU A 59 1.74 -9.30 -5.04
C LEU A 59 1.76 -9.91 -3.64
N ARG A 60 0.91 -10.89 -3.38
CA ARG A 60 0.86 -11.55 -2.08
C ARG A 60 2.19 -12.22 -1.74
N GLN A 61 2.82 -12.87 -2.72
CA GLN A 61 4.13 -13.49 -2.50
C GLN A 61 5.21 -12.47 -2.16
N VAL A 62 5.21 -11.33 -2.84
CA VAL A 62 6.18 -10.26 -2.56
C VAL A 62 5.99 -9.76 -1.12
N ILE A 63 4.75 -9.49 -0.73
CA ILE A 63 4.45 -8.98 0.61
C ILE A 63 4.83 -10.01 1.67
N ASP A 64 4.49 -11.27 1.48
CA ASP A 64 4.81 -12.34 2.43
C ASP A 64 6.32 -12.50 2.64
N GLY A 65 7.13 -12.12 1.67
CA GLY A 65 8.59 -12.17 1.77
C GLY A 65 9.23 -10.94 2.42
N MET A 66 8.46 -9.91 2.74
CA MET A 66 8.99 -8.69 3.34
C MET A 66 9.09 -8.83 4.87
N PRO A 67 10.06 -8.12 5.50
CA PRO A 67 10.21 -8.21 6.96
C PRO A 67 9.14 -7.39 7.69
N ARG A 68 8.80 -7.84 8.89
CA ARG A 68 7.96 -7.12 9.85
C ARG A 68 6.60 -6.73 9.27
N VAL A 69 6.02 -7.60 8.48
CA VAL A 69 4.71 -7.41 7.86
C VAL A 69 3.70 -8.38 8.45
N LYS A 70 2.48 -7.91 8.61
CA LYS A 70 1.36 -8.76 9.00
C LYS A 70 0.21 -8.50 8.05
N VAL A 71 -0.20 -9.51 7.31
CA VAL A 71 -1.37 -9.40 6.45
C VAL A 71 -2.60 -9.59 7.32
N ILE A 72 -3.45 -8.57 7.35
CA ILE A 72 -4.65 -8.54 8.20
C ILE A 72 -5.88 -9.00 7.43
N ALA A 73 -6.01 -8.58 6.17
CA ALA A 73 -7.13 -8.94 5.34
C ALA A 73 -6.62 -9.26 3.93
N SER A 74 -7.17 -10.30 3.33
CA SER A 74 -6.80 -10.70 1.97
C SER A 74 -7.99 -11.42 1.34
N ASP A 75 -8.53 -10.82 0.27
CA ASP A 75 -9.59 -11.44 -0.50
C ASP A 75 -9.32 -11.32 -2.01
N ALA A 76 -10.33 -11.51 -2.83
CA ALA A 76 -10.13 -11.61 -4.29
C ALA A 76 -9.59 -10.33 -4.92
N ASN A 77 -9.85 -9.16 -4.31
CA ASN A 77 -9.45 -7.88 -4.91
C ASN A 77 -8.98 -6.84 -3.88
N TYR A 78 -8.85 -7.20 -2.61
CA TYR A 78 -8.41 -6.27 -1.57
C TYR A 78 -7.43 -6.97 -0.63
N LEU A 79 -6.37 -6.25 -0.29
CA LEU A 79 -5.37 -6.72 0.67
C LEU A 79 -4.97 -5.58 1.58
N TYR A 80 -4.96 -5.84 2.88
CA TYR A 80 -4.50 -4.89 3.87
C TYR A 80 -3.39 -5.53 4.71
N ALA A 81 -2.26 -4.83 4.81
CA ALA A 81 -1.11 -5.28 5.57
C ALA A 81 -0.59 -4.18 6.48
N GLU A 82 -0.11 -4.57 7.65
CA GLU A 82 0.54 -3.69 8.60
C GLU A 82 2.04 -3.93 8.53
N PHE A 83 2.81 -2.86 8.31
CA PHE A 83 4.27 -2.88 8.31
C PHE A 83 4.77 -2.15 9.54
N THR A 84 5.68 -2.78 10.28
CA THR A 84 6.18 -2.24 11.56
C THR A 84 7.65 -1.85 11.40
N SER A 85 8.02 -0.64 11.83
CA SER A 85 9.41 -0.19 11.75
C SER A 85 10.28 -0.97 12.74
N LYS A 86 11.55 -1.17 12.34
CA LYS A 86 12.47 -2.00 13.09
C LYS A 86 12.80 -1.44 14.47
N LEU A 87 13.03 -0.13 14.58
CA LEU A 87 13.53 0.47 15.81
C LEU A 87 12.42 0.90 16.75
N MET A 88 11.47 1.68 16.25
CA MET A 88 10.50 2.37 17.09
C MET A 88 9.14 1.69 17.14
N GLY A 89 8.91 0.70 16.29
CA GLY A 89 7.62 0.02 16.26
C GLY A 89 6.48 0.84 15.67
N PHE A 90 6.79 1.87 14.86
CA PHE A 90 5.76 2.60 14.11
C PHE A 90 5.08 1.66 13.12
N VAL A 91 3.77 1.77 13.02
CA VAL A 91 2.99 0.95 12.10
C VAL A 91 2.52 1.80 10.93
N ASP A 92 2.72 1.26 9.73
CA ASP A 92 2.19 1.82 8.50
C ASP A 92 1.11 0.89 7.97
N ASP A 93 -0.03 1.46 7.60
CA ASP A 93 -1.14 0.72 7.02
C ASP A 93 -1.04 0.78 5.51
N THR A 94 -0.94 -0.37 4.87
CA THR A 94 -0.76 -0.46 3.43
C THR A 94 -1.89 -1.28 2.83
N GLU A 95 -2.57 -0.68 1.86
CA GLU A 95 -3.72 -1.28 1.21
C GLU A 95 -3.50 -1.42 -0.29
N PHE A 96 -4.04 -2.49 -0.85
CA PHE A 96 -3.97 -2.79 -2.28
C PHE A 96 -5.35 -3.16 -2.76
N TYR A 97 -5.76 -2.57 -3.88
CA TYR A 97 -7.05 -2.84 -4.50
C TYR A 97 -6.86 -3.20 -5.97
N LEU A 98 -7.25 -4.42 -6.33
CA LEU A 98 -7.17 -4.89 -7.72
C LEU A 98 -8.37 -4.35 -8.50
N ASP A 99 -8.10 -3.43 -9.42
CA ASP A 99 -9.10 -2.92 -10.36
C ASP A 99 -8.87 -3.59 -11.70
N GLU A 100 -9.59 -4.68 -11.95
CA GLU A 100 -9.41 -5.45 -13.17
C GLU A 100 -9.83 -4.68 -14.43
N LYS A 101 -10.82 -3.81 -14.32
CA LYS A 101 -11.26 -2.97 -15.44
C LYS A 101 -10.15 -2.04 -15.92
N ALA A 102 -9.47 -1.41 -14.97
CA ALA A 102 -8.38 -0.50 -15.29
C ALA A 102 -7.07 -1.23 -15.55
N GLY A 103 -6.97 -2.52 -15.20
CA GLY A 103 -5.75 -3.29 -15.37
C GLY A 103 -4.63 -2.87 -14.43
N VAL A 104 -4.97 -2.41 -13.23
CA VAL A 104 -4.00 -1.92 -12.26
C VAL A 104 -4.34 -2.40 -10.85
N ILE A 105 -3.36 -2.34 -9.98
CA ILE A 105 -3.56 -2.49 -8.53
C ILE A 105 -3.37 -1.10 -7.92
N GLU A 106 -4.45 -0.53 -7.41
CA GLU A 106 -4.39 0.74 -6.69
C GLU A 106 -3.75 0.51 -5.33
N VAL A 107 -3.03 1.52 -4.84
CA VAL A 107 -2.27 1.38 -3.58
C VAL A 107 -2.48 2.60 -2.70
N ARG A 108 -2.42 2.36 -1.40
CA ARG A 108 -2.37 3.40 -0.38
C ARG A 108 -1.47 2.90 0.74
N SER A 109 -0.50 3.72 1.15
CA SER A 109 0.38 3.39 2.27
C SER A 109 0.56 4.61 3.15
N ALA A 110 0.22 4.49 4.43
CA ALA A 110 0.12 5.63 5.34
C ALA A 110 0.65 5.28 6.72
N SER A 111 1.44 6.19 7.28
CA SER A 111 1.85 6.08 8.68
C SER A 111 0.69 6.44 9.59
N ARG A 112 0.53 5.70 10.70
CA ARG A 112 -0.53 5.98 11.68
C ARG A 112 -0.25 7.24 12.47
N LEU A 113 1.00 7.45 12.83
CA LEU A 113 1.42 8.51 13.74
C LEU A 113 2.41 9.44 13.06
N GLY A 114 2.56 10.63 13.64
CA GLY A 114 3.55 11.58 13.22
C GLY A 114 3.15 12.35 11.98
N ARG A 115 4.07 13.18 11.50
CA ARG A 115 3.85 14.04 10.34
C ARG A 115 4.65 13.57 9.12
N GLY A 116 5.95 13.32 9.31
CA GLY A 116 6.84 12.90 8.23
C GLY A 116 7.25 11.45 8.36
N ASP A 117 7.61 10.82 7.25
CA ASP A 117 8.08 9.44 7.21
C ASP A 117 9.41 9.28 6.46
N ARG A 118 10.02 10.39 6.05
CA ARG A 118 11.24 10.40 5.24
C ARG A 118 11.09 9.58 3.95
N GLY A 119 9.89 9.53 3.40
CA GLY A 119 9.62 8.81 2.17
C GLY A 119 9.47 7.30 2.32
N VAL A 120 9.35 6.78 3.53
CA VAL A 120 9.29 5.33 3.78
C VAL A 120 8.11 4.67 3.09
N ASN A 121 6.93 5.31 3.13
CA ASN A 121 5.75 4.74 2.47
C ASN A 121 5.92 4.68 0.95
N ARG A 122 6.49 5.71 0.35
CA ARG A 122 6.79 5.72 -1.10
C ARG A 122 7.82 4.66 -1.44
N GLU A 123 8.89 4.58 -0.69
CA GLU A 123 9.94 3.58 -0.90
C GLU A 123 9.39 2.16 -0.81
N ARG A 124 8.44 1.92 0.11
CA ARG A 124 7.82 0.60 0.24
C ARG A 124 7.10 0.21 -1.03
N ILE A 125 6.29 1.09 -1.58
CA ILE A 125 5.55 0.80 -2.81
C ILE A 125 6.51 0.62 -3.98
N GLU A 126 7.56 1.44 -4.08
CA GLU A 126 8.54 1.29 -5.17
C GLU A 126 9.33 -0.01 -5.03
N PHE A 127 9.64 -0.45 -3.82
CA PHE A 127 10.27 -1.75 -3.60
C PHE A 127 9.37 -2.88 -4.11
N ILE A 128 8.09 -2.83 -3.76
CA ILE A 128 7.10 -3.83 -4.21
C ILE A 128 7.00 -3.81 -5.74
N ARG A 129 6.93 -2.62 -6.34
CA ARG A 129 6.88 -2.46 -7.80
C ARG A 129 8.06 -3.13 -8.46
N ALA A 130 9.25 -2.90 -7.95
CA ALA A 130 10.49 -3.47 -8.50
C ALA A 130 10.50 -4.99 -8.38
N LYS A 131 10.04 -5.53 -7.26
CA LYS A 131 9.96 -6.98 -7.06
C LYS A 131 8.98 -7.64 -8.01
N LEU A 132 7.83 -7.01 -8.22
CA LEU A 132 6.84 -7.52 -9.19
C LEU A 132 7.41 -7.53 -10.61
N ALA A 133 8.18 -6.51 -10.97
CA ALA A 133 8.80 -6.43 -12.30
C ALA A 133 9.86 -7.51 -12.53
N GLN A 134 10.50 -7.99 -11.46
CA GLN A 134 11.51 -9.05 -11.55
C GLN A 134 10.91 -10.45 -11.60
N GLY A 135 9.68 -10.58 -11.15
CA GLY A 135 9.05 -11.88 -11.04
C GLY A 135 8.62 -12.44 -12.38
N LYS A 136 8.61 -13.77 -12.47
CA LYS A 136 8.05 -14.49 -13.62
C LYS A 136 6.74 -15.10 -13.18
N PHE A 137 5.67 -14.55 -13.64
CA PHE A 137 4.35 -14.96 -13.22
C PHE A 137 3.58 -15.64 -14.34
#